data_a3fbf8d8d6192c613774f1d1f5ae3b6f
#
_entry.id   a3fbf8d8d6192c613774f1d1f5ae3b6f
#
_cell.length_a   1.000
_cell.length_b   1.000
_cell.length_c   1.000
_cell.angle_alpha   90.00
_cell.angle_beta   90.00
_cell.angle_gamma   90.00
#
_symmetry.space_group_name_H-M   'P 1'
#
loop_
_entity.id
_entity.type
_entity.pdbx_description
1 polymer ?
#
loop_
_entity_poly.entity_id
_entity_poly.type
_entity_poly.pdbx_seq_one_letter_code
_entity_poly.pdbx_strand_id
1 'polypeptide(L)'
;MDDVEESVDRVVTETGFSGVVRVDRGDDVELAKAYGLADRGHQVAATVDTQFAIASGGKGLTALTVVSLIEASELDLATTARSVLGNDLPLIGDEVTIEQLLAHRSGIGDYLDEEAGNQINDYILSVPVHELATTEQFLQVLDGYPAKFPPGQRFSYCNGGYVVLALLAERASGTPFHDLVRQWVCEPAGMHDTRFLRSDELPGRAALGYLATDGGRTNIFHLPVRGNGDGGVYSTAADIHTMWAALFAGRIVSTDWVAEMVRPRSDVPAESMRYGLGFWLHQSREAVILEGYDAGVSFRSVHDPVGGVTYTVLSNTSDGAWPITRHLDSLLTP
;
A
#
# COMPACT_ATOMS: atom_id res chain seq x y z
N MET A 1 -24.59 5.33 22.29
CA MET A 1 -23.42 5.06 21.44
C MET A 1 -22.29 5.84 22.08
N ASP A 2 -21.23 5.17 22.50
CA ASP A 2 -20.02 5.85 22.95
C ASP A 2 -19.54 6.75 21.80
N ASP A 3 -19.04 7.92 22.12
CA ASP A 3 -18.40 8.81 21.15
C ASP A 3 -17.23 8.06 20.51
N VAL A 4 -17.12 8.10 19.18
CA VAL A 4 -16.05 7.40 18.43
C VAL A 4 -14.68 7.78 18.99
N GLU A 5 -14.47 9.07 19.30
CA GLU A 5 -13.23 9.57 19.86
C GLU A 5 -12.93 8.94 21.23
N GLU A 6 -13.88 8.94 22.17
CA GLU A 6 -13.68 8.37 23.53
C GLU A 6 -13.36 6.87 23.46
N SER A 7 -14.04 6.16 22.55
CA SER A 7 -13.83 4.72 22.38
C SER A 7 -12.44 4.40 21.79
N VAL A 8 -11.97 5.20 20.82
CA VAL A 8 -10.63 5.09 20.24
C VAL A 8 -9.56 5.46 21.28
N ASP A 9 -9.73 6.55 22.04
CA ASP A 9 -8.79 6.96 23.09
C ASP A 9 -8.54 5.86 24.14
N ARG A 10 -9.57 5.09 24.45
CA ARG A 10 -9.46 3.94 25.37
C ARG A 10 -8.53 2.86 24.77
N VAL A 11 -8.74 2.45 23.51
CA VAL A 11 -7.90 1.46 22.85
C VAL A 11 -6.45 1.97 22.71
N VAL A 12 -6.28 3.25 22.36
CA VAL A 12 -4.96 3.89 22.29
C VAL A 12 -4.22 3.77 23.62
N THR A 13 -4.91 4.09 24.74
CA THR A 13 -4.31 4.01 26.08
C THR A 13 -3.93 2.58 26.45
N GLU A 14 -4.76 1.61 26.11
CA GLU A 14 -4.53 0.19 26.43
C GLU A 14 -3.39 -0.43 25.61
N THR A 15 -3.16 0.06 24.40
CA THR A 15 -2.21 -0.55 23.43
C THR A 15 -0.92 0.23 23.25
N GLY A 16 -0.85 1.48 23.73
CA GLY A 16 0.29 2.37 23.49
C GLY A 16 0.43 2.76 22.01
N PHE A 17 -0.70 2.89 21.30
CA PHE A 17 -0.72 3.25 19.88
C PHE A 17 0.03 4.56 19.60
N SER A 18 0.83 4.58 18.53
CA SER A 18 1.50 5.77 18.00
C SER A 18 1.20 5.89 16.52
N GLY A 19 0.58 7.00 16.12
CA GLY A 19 0.11 7.17 14.75
C GLY A 19 -1.02 8.18 14.61
N VAL A 20 -1.82 8.04 13.57
CA VAL A 20 -2.99 8.87 13.28
C VAL A 20 -4.21 7.98 13.04
N VAL A 21 -5.34 8.38 13.61
CA VAL A 21 -6.67 7.81 13.33
C VAL A 21 -7.54 8.89 12.71
N ARG A 22 -8.18 8.58 11.59
CA ARG A 22 -9.17 9.44 10.95
C ARG A 22 -10.41 8.62 10.61
N VAL A 23 -11.59 9.20 10.87
CA VAL A 23 -12.90 8.67 10.49
C VAL A 23 -13.69 9.79 9.85
N ASP A 24 -14.24 9.53 8.67
CA ASP A 24 -15.10 10.46 7.93
C ASP A 24 -16.46 9.80 7.66
N ARG A 25 -17.52 10.60 7.71
CA ARG A 25 -18.88 10.21 7.36
C ARG A 25 -19.41 11.16 6.29
N GLY A 26 -19.45 10.68 5.06
CA GLY A 26 -19.65 11.54 3.90
C GLY A 26 -18.51 12.56 3.80
N ASP A 27 -18.88 13.85 3.76
CA ASP A 27 -17.93 14.96 3.71
C ASP A 27 -17.49 15.47 5.11
N ASP A 28 -18.07 14.92 6.18
CA ASP A 28 -17.82 15.36 7.56
C ASP A 28 -16.70 14.53 8.21
N VAL A 29 -15.74 15.22 8.82
CA VAL A 29 -14.70 14.60 9.63
C VAL A 29 -15.26 14.32 11.04
N GLU A 30 -15.53 13.05 11.35
CA GLU A 30 -16.03 12.62 12.67
C GLU A 30 -14.88 12.52 13.69
N LEU A 31 -13.69 12.09 13.24
CA LEU A 31 -12.47 12.00 14.06
C LEU A 31 -11.24 12.27 13.18
N ALA A 32 -10.33 13.11 13.67
CA ALA A 32 -8.97 13.22 13.13
C ALA A 32 -8.01 13.52 14.28
N LYS A 33 -7.25 12.50 14.74
CA LYS A 33 -6.43 12.61 15.95
C LYS A 33 -5.10 11.88 15.82
N ALA A 34 -4.06 12.52 16.32
CA ALA A 34 -2.71 11.97 16.36
C ALA A 34 -2.31 11.57 17.77
N TYR A 35 -1.50 10.53 17.89
CA TYR A 35 -1.07 9.92 19.14
C TYR A 35 0.42 9.56 19.09
N GLY A 36 1.10 9.65 20.22
CA GLY A 36 2.49 9.24 20.36
C GLY A 36 3.49 10.15 19.65
N LEU A 37 4.60 9.60 19.23
CA LEU A 37 5.76 10.31 18.70
C LEU A 37 6.07 9.89 17.25
N ALA A 38 6.21 10.86 16.37
CA ALA A 38 6.74 10.68 15.01
C ALA A 38 8.25 10.37 15.05
N ASP A 39 8.97 11.00 15.97
CA ASP A 39 10.39 10.73 16.23
C ASP A 39 10.63 10.60 17.74
N ARG A 40 10.95 9.38 18.19
CA ARG A 40 11.18 9.09 19.61
C ARG A 40 12.52 9.65 20.11
N GLY A 41 13.53 9.65 19.23
CA GLY A 41 14.87 10.13 19.57
C GLY A 41 14.89 11.62 19.86
N HIS A 42 14.15 12.39 19.07
CA HIS A 42 14.04 13.84 19.20
C HIS A 42 12.79 14.29 19.95
N GLN A 43 11.96 13.36 20.45
CA GLN A 43 10.70 13.65 21.15
C GLN A 43 9.72 14.51 20.33
N VAL A 44 9.67 14.28 19.01
CA VAL A 44 8.75 14.99 18.12
C VAL A 44 7.39 14.29 18.17
N ALA A 45 6.37 15.01 18.62
CA ALA A 45 5.00 14.49 18.64
C ALA A 45 4.46 14.25 17.22
N ALA A 46 3.66 13.19 17.04
CA ALA A 46 2.87 13.03 15.85
C ALA A 46 1.76 14.08 15.78
N THR A 47 1.45 14.54 14.59
CA THR A 47 0.32 15.43 14.28
C THR A 47 -0.54 14.82 13.19
N VAL A 48 -1.74 15.33 12.98
CA VAL A 48 -2.64 14.86 11.90
C VAL A 48 -2.04 15.05 10.50
N ASP A 49 -1.07 15.96 10.37
CA ASP A 49 -0.35 16.25 9.13
C ASP A 49 0.99 15.49 9.03
N THR A 50 1.31 14.63 9.98
CA THR A 50 2.51 13.79 9.92
C THR A 50 2.37 12.78 8.79
N GLN A 51 3.41 12.70 7.94
CA GLN A 51 3.50 11.70 6.87
C GLN A 51 3.98 10.36 7.47
N PHE A 52 3.21 9.31 7.30
CA PHE A 52 3.57 7.95 7.68
C PHE A 52 3.82 7.09 6.46
N ALA A 53 4.75 6.17 6.55
CA ALA A 53 4.84 5.09 5.57
C ALA A 53 3.56 4.25 5.63
N ILE A 54 3.07 3.80 4.46
CA ILE A 54 1.85 2.98 4.34
C ILE A 54 2.13 1.56 3.84
N ALA A 55 3.39 1.15 3.79
CA ALA A 55 3.82 -0.17 3.34
C ALA A 55 3.06 -0.61 2.07
N SER A 56 2.50 -1.83 2.06
CA SER A 56 1.74 -2.39 0.93
C SER A 56 0.47 -1.63 0.55
N GLY A 57 0.02 -0.66 1.36
CA GLY A 57 -1.04 0.27 0.93
C GLY A 57 -0.68 1.05 -0.34
N GLY A 58 0.62 1.20 -0.62
CA GLY A 58 1.15 1.76 -1.86
C GLY A 58 0.79 0.98 -3.12
N LYS A 59 0.45 -0.32 -3.01
CA LYS A 59 0.03 -1.14 -4.16
C LYS A 59 -1.22 -0.60 -4.85
N GLY A 60 -2.14 0.01 -4.10
CA GLY A 60 -3.29 0.70 -4.69
C GLY A 60 -2.87 1.84 -5.62
N LEU A 61 -1.87 2.64 -5.21
CA LEU A 61 -1.35 3.73 -6.05
C LEU A 61 -0.63 3.18 -7.28
N THR A 62 0.11 2.08 -7.15
CA THR A 62 0.74 1.38 -8.27
C THR A 62 -0.31 0.87 -9.26
N ALA A 63 -1.37 0.23 -8.76
CA ALA A 63 -2.46 -0.26 -9.61
C ALA A 63 -3.17 0.88 -10.35
N LEU A 64 -3.46 1.98 -9.65
CA LEU A 64 -4.04 3.18 -10.27
C LEU A 64 -3.13 3.76 -11.36
N THR A 65 -1.83 3.83 -11.12
CA THR A 65 -0.85 4.31 -12.11
C THR A 65 -0.86 3.42 -13.36
N VAL A 66 -0.81 2.10 -13.19
CA VAL A 66 -0.85 1.14 -14.32
C VAL A 66 -2.16 1.25 -15.08
N VAL A 67 -3.31 1.32 -14.37
CA VAL A 67 -4.62 1.44 -15.01
C VAL A 67 -4.78 2.79 -15.72
N SER A 68 -4.21 3.89 -15.20
CA SER A 68 -4.18 5.17 -15.91
C SER A 68 -3.41 5.08 -17.23
N LEU A 69 -2.28 4.35 -17.27
CA LEU A 69 -1.54 4.10 -18.51
C LEU A 69 -2.33 3.19 -19.47
N ILE A 70 -3.12 2.26 -18.96
CA ILE A 70 -4.03 1.43 -19.78
C ILE A 70 -5.14 2.32 -20.39
N GLU A 71 -5.75 3.19 -19.60
CA GLU A 71 -6.77 4.13 -20.08
C GLU A 71 -6.22 5.09 -21.13
N ALA A 72 -4.94 5.49 -20.99
CA ALA A 72 -4.21 6.26 -22.00
C ALA A 72 -3.75 5.46 -23.22
N SER A 73 -4.04 4.15 -23.27
CA SER A 73 -3.64 3.23 -24.35
C SER A 73 -2.11 3.02 -24.49
N GLU A 74 -1.36 3.26 -23.43
CA GLU A 74 0.09 2.96 -23.38
C GLU A 74 0.36 1.51 -22.98
N LEU A 75 -0.57 0.90 -22.25
CA LEU A 75 -0.56 -0.50 -21.82
C LEU A 75 -1.94 -1.15 -22.06
N ASP A 76 -2.05 -2.44 -21.83
CA ASP A 76 -3.31 -3.20 -21.83
C ASP A 76 -3.26 -4.26 -20.72
N LEU A 77 -4.41 -4.66 -20.18
CA LEU A 77 -4.47 -5.75 -19.18
C LEU A 77 -3.85 -7.05 -19.71
N ALA A 78 -3.96 -7.30 -21.02
CA ALA A 78 -3.37 -8.47 -21.70
C ALA A 78 -1.90 -8.28 -22.09
N THR A 79 -1.30 -7.09 -21.90
CA THR A 79 0.13 -6.88 -22.16
C THR A 79 0.93 -7.86 -21.30
N THR A 80 1.80 -8.64 -21.92
CA THR A 80 2.66 -9.59 -21.21
C THR A 80 3.86 -8.90 -20.60
N ALA A 81 4.26 -9.30 -19.40
CA ALA A 81 5.46 -8.78 -18.75
C ALA A 81 6.69 -8.94 -19.65
N ARG A 82 6.80 -10.09 -20.35
CA ARG A 82 7.90 -10.42 -21.26
C ARG A 82 8.04 -9.43 -22.41
N SER A 83 6.93 -8.91 -22.95
CA SER A 83 6.96 -7.95 -24.08
C SER A 83 7.64 -6.63 -23.73
N VAL A 84 7.68 -6.26 -22.44
CA VAL A 84 8.30 -5.02 -21.95
C VAL A 84 9.64 -5.28 -21.25
N LEU A 85 9.76 -6.40 -20.50
CA LEU A 85 10.99 -6.76 -19.80
C LEU A 85 12.11 -7.23 -20.76
N GLY A 86 11.76 -7.70 -21.97
CA GLY A 86 12.75 -8.26 -22.88
C GLY A 86 13.43 -9.49 -22.29
N ASN A 87 14.73 -9.43 -22.04
CA ASN A 87 15.52 -10.55 -21.48
C ASN A 87 15.66 -10.48 -19.95
N ASP A 88 15.21 -9.42 -19.30
CA ASP A 88 15.30 -9.30 -17.85
C ASP A 88 14.33 -10.25 -17.17
N LEU A 89 14.67 -10.69 -15.94
CA LEU A 89 13.87 -11.58 -15.12
C LEU A 89 13.42 -12.85 -15.90
N PRO A 90 14.37 -13.67 -16.39
CA PRO A 90 14.08 -14.78 -17.31
C PRO A 90 13.21 -15.88 -16.72
N LEU A 91 13.03 -15.93 -15.39
CA LEU A 91 12.15 -16.89 -14.71
C LEU A 91 10.67 -16.49 -14.71
N ILE A 92 10.34 -15.25 -15.14
CA ILE A 92 8.95 -14.85 -15.38
C ILE A 92 8.48 -15.45 -16.70
N GLY A 93 7.40 -16.24 -16.67
CA GLY A 93 6.84 -16.88 -17.86
C GLY A 93 6.37 -15.88 -18.92
N ASP A 94 6.46 -16.26 -20.19
CA ASP A 94 6.13 -15.40 -21.32
C ASP A 94 4.63 -15.00 -21.35
N GLU A 95 3.77 -15.81 -20.74
CA GLU A 95 2.32 -15.62 -20.67
C GLU A 95 1.84 -14.78 -19.50
N VAL A 96 2.74 -14.34 -18.59
CA VAL A 96 2.37 -13.50 -17.44
C VAL A 96 1.91 -12.14 -17.91
N THR A 97 0.67 -11.77 -17.58
CA THR A 97 0.03 -10.51 -18.01
C THR A 97 -0.05 -9.48 -16.88
N ILE A 98 -0.25 -8.21 -17.24
CA ILE A 98 -0.51 -7.12 -16.29
C ILE A 98 -1.74 -7.42 -15.43
N GLU A 99 -2.84 -7.96 -15.98
CA GLU A 99 -4.01 -8.34 -15.18
C GLU A 99 -3.67 -9.34 -14.09
N GLN A 100 -2.87 -10.36 -14.43
CA GLN A 100 -2.49 -11.39 -13.47
C GLN A 100 -1.56 -10.85 -12.38
N LEU A 101 -0.68 -9.90 -12.70
CA LEU A 101 0.16 -9.21 -11.71
C LEU A 101 -0.69 -8.33 -10.78
N LEU A 102 -1.58 -7.49 -11.33
CA LEU A 102 -2.50 -6.63 -10.56
C LEU A 102 -3.40 -7.44 -9.61
N ALA A 103 -3.84 -8.62 -10.03
CA ALA A 103 -4.75 -9.49 -9.29
C ALA A 103 -4.04 -10.50 -8.36
N HIS A 104 -2.71 -10.46 -8.22
CA HIS A 104 -1.91 -11.47 -7.50
C HIS A 104 -2.17 -12.91 -7.98
N ARG A 105 -2.28 -13.08 -9.30
CA ARG A 105 -2.54 -14.37 -9.95
C ARG A 105 -1.45 -14.79 -10.94
N SER A 106 -0.34 -14.07 -10.97
CA SER A 106 0.75 -14.31 -11.92
C SER A 106 1.52 -15.61 -11.68
N GLY A 107 1.56 -16.07 -10.43
CA GLY A 107 2.33 -17.26 -10.04
C GLY A 107 3.86 -17.09 -10.10
N ILE A 108 4.38 -15.88 -10.34
CA ILE A 108 5.82 -15.64 -10.34
C ILE A 108 6.42 -15.83 -8.95
N GLY A 109 7.72 -16.09 -8.88
CA GLY A 109 8.45 -16.13 -7.61
C GLY A 109 8.52 -14.77 -6.95
N ASP A 110 8.74 -14.73 -5.63
CA ASP A 110 8.72 -13.51 -4.85
C ASP A 110 9.95 -13.38 -3.96
N TYR A 111 10.56 -12.21 -3.96
CA TYR A 111 11.70 -11.89 -3.10
C TYR A 111 11.29 -11.70 -1.63
N LEU A 112 10.05 -11.29 -1.38
CA LEU A 112 9.44 -11.16 -0.06
C LEU A 112 8.18 -12.05 -0.01
N ASP A 113 8.41 -13.37 0.06
CA ASP A 113 7.34 -14.36 0.04
C ASP A 113 6.69 -14.50 1.43
N GLU A 114 5.49 -13.96 1.60
CA GLU A 114 4.74 -14.03 2.84
C GLU A 114 4.26 -15.47 3.17
N GLU A 115 4.05 -16.32 2.15
CA GLU A 115 3.73 -17.74 2.33
C GLU A 115 4.89 -18.53 2.99
N ALA A 116 6.12 -18.01 2.95
CA ALA A 116 7.29 -18.62 3.60
C ALA A 116 7.30 -18.48 5.13
N GLY A 117 6.40 -17.68 5.70
CA GLY A 117 6.18 -17.55 7.15
C GLY A 117 7.30 -16.83 7.90
N ASN A 118 8.11 -16.03 7.25
CA ASN A 118 9.13 -15.22 7.89
C ASN A 118 8.51 -14.09 8.72
N GLN A 119 9.10 -13.82 9.89
CA GLN A 119 8.71 -12.62 10.66
C GLN A 119 9.20 -11.37 9.94
N ILE A 120 8.32 -10.39 9.76
CA ILE A 120 8.64 -9.18 8.99
C ILE A 120 9.83 -8.40 9.56
N ASN A 121 9.97 -8.36 10.88
CA ASN A 121 11.08 -7.65 11.55
C ASN A 121 12.42 -8.40 11.45
N ASP A 122 12.42 -9.66 11.02
CA ASP A 122 13.62 -10.51 10.89
C ASP A 122 14.02 -10.70 9.40
N TYR A 123 13.20 -10.20 8.47
CA TYR A 123 13.48 -10.30 7.05
C TYR A 123 14.71 -9.46 6.67
N ILE A 124 15.60 -10.06 5.88
CA ILE A 124 16.83 -9.43 5.40
C ILE A 124 16.81 -9.44 3.87
N LEU A 125 16.89 -8.27 3.26
CA LEU A 125 17.05 -8.12 1.82
C LEU A 125 18.38 -8.72 1.36
N SER A 126 18.40 -9.33 0.18
CA SER A 126 19.60 -9.96 -0.41
C SER A 126 20.65 -8.95 -0.86
N VAL A 127 20.29 -7.66 -0.95
CA VAL A 127 21.16 -6.55 -1.32
C VAL A 127 21.10 -5.44 -0.28
N PRO A 128 22.14 -4.58 -0.17
CA PRO A 128 22.11 -3.44 0.74
C PRO A 128 20.92 -2.50 0.46
N VAL A 129 20.17 -2.14 1.49
CA VAL A 129 18.93 -1.36 1.36
C VAL A 129 19.13 -0.01 0.66
N HIS A 130 20.31 0.61 0.81
CA HIS A 130 20.65 1.91 0.21
C HIS A 130 20.88 1.83 -1.32
N GLU A 131 21.03 0.65 -1.89
CA GLU A 131 21.12 0.43 -3.33
C GLU A 131 19.75 0.34 -4.00
N LEU A 132 18.66 0.29 -3.24
CA LEU A 132 17.29 0.19 -3.73
C LEU A 132 16.60 1.57 -3.67
N ALA A 133 16.89 2.44 -4.64
CA ALA A 133 16.38 3.81 -4.72
C ALA A 133 15.63 4.13 -6.02
N THR A 134 15.88 3.36 -7.08
CA THR A 134 15.20 3.49 -8.39
C THR A 134 14.58 2.16 -8.79
N THR A 135 13.55 2.20 -9.62
CA THR A 135 12.83 0.99 -10.05
C THR A 135 13.74 -0.05 -10.69
N GLU A 136 14.66 0.37 -11.56
CA GLU A 136 15.61 -0.52 -12.22
C GLU A 136 16.59 -1.22 -11.25
N GLN A 137 16.91 -0.59 -10.13
CA GLN A 137 17.76 -1.20 -9.11
C GLN A 137 17.13 -2.41 -8.43
N PHE A 138 15.78 -2.50 -8.44
CA PHE A 138 15.07 -3.66 -7.87
C PHE A 138 15.21 -4.93 -8.71
N LEU A 139 15.70 -4.87 -9.96
CA LEU A 139 16.01 -6.07 -10.73
C LEU A 139 16.91 -7.03 -9.95
N GLN A 140 17.83 -6.51 -9.12
CA GLN A 140 18.77 -7.30 -8.32
C GLN A 140 18.07 -8.18 -7.27
N VAL A 141 16.90 -7.76 -6.76
CA VAL A 141 16.15 -8.51 -5.75
C VAL A 141 14.99 -9.31 -6.36
N LEU A 142 14.60 -9.02 -7.61
CA LEU A 142 13.53 -9.72 -8.30
C LEU A 142 13.99 -10.97 -9.03
N ASP A 143 15.26 -11.05 -9.42
CA ASP A 143 15.80 -12.17 -10.19
C ASP A 143 16.10 -13.39 -9.32
N GLY A 144 16.04 -14.58 -9.94
CA GLY A 144 16.44 -15.84 -9.32
C GLY A 144 15.34 -16.60 -8.60
N TYR A 145 14.10 -16.10 -8.57
CA TYR A 145 12.96 -16.78 -7.94
C TYR A 145 12.13 -17.54 -8.98
N PRO A 146 12.04 -18.90 -8.87
CA PRO A 146 11.27 -19.69 -9.81
C PRO A 146 9.75 -19.45 -9.61
N ALA A 147 9.00 -19.62 -10.70
CA ALA A 147 7.54 -19.57 -10.66
C ALA A 147 6.99 -20.61 -9.68
N LYS A 148 5.98 -20.22 -8.88
CA LYS A 148 5.31 -21.06 -7.89
C LYS A 148 4.23 -21.95 -8.53
N PHE A 149 3.53 -21.45 -9.54
CA PHE A 149 2.45 -22.13 -10.25
C PHE A 149 2.17 -21.44 -11.59
N PRO A 150 1.43 -22.10 -12.52
CA PRO A 150 1.04 -21.47 -13.78
C PRO A 150 0.21 -20.20 -13.61
N PRO A 151 0.42 -19.16 -14.42
CA PRO A 151 -0.34 -17.91 -14.37
C PRO A 151 -1.86 -18.14 -14.47
N GLY A 152 -2.62 -17.39 -13.66
CA GLY A 152 -4.08 -17.47 -13.59
C GLY A 152 -4.64 -18.59 -12.73
N GLN A 153 -3.81 -19.53 -12.23
CA GLN A 153 -4.30 -20.72 -11.54
C GLN A 153 -4.95 -20.42 -10.19
N ARG A 154 -4.32 -19.58 -9.38
CA ARG A 154 -4.81 -19.21 -8.04
C ARG A 154 -4.32 -17.82 -7.61
N PHE A 155 -4.92 -17.30 -6.56
CA PHE A 155 -4.39 -16.15 -5.83
C PHE A 155 -3.15 -16.57 -5.01
N SER A 156 -2.12 -15.75 -5.03
CA SER A 156 -0.98 -15.81 -4.12
C SER A 156 -0.39 -14.40 -4.06
N TYR A 157 -0.50 -13.75 -2.91
CA TYR A 157 0.02 -12.41 -2.73
C TYR A 157 1.50 -12.37 -3.11
N CYS A 158 1.90 -11.37 -3.90
CA CYS A 158 3.24 -11.31 -4.49
C CYS A 158 3.75 -9.86 -4.50
N ASN A 159 4.71 -9.57 -3.63
CA ASN A 159 5.33 -8.25 -3.54
C ASN A 159 6.14 -7.94 -4.80
N GLY A 160 6.98 -8.90 -5.24
CA GLY A 160 7.76 -8.77 -6.47
C GLY A 160 6.91 -8.47 -7.71
N GLY A 161 5.68 -9.01 -7.77
CA GLY A 161 4.75 -8.73 -8.87
C GLY A 161 4.40 -7.25 -9.02
N TYR A 162 4.30 -6.52 -7.92
CA TYR A 162 4.02 -5.09 -7.95
C TYR A 162 5.26 -4.24 -8.29
N VAL A 163 6.45 -4.69 -7.93
CA VAL A 163 7.69 -4.08 -8.43
C VAL A 163 7.84 -4.30 -9.93
N VAL A 164 7.47 -5.50 -10.43
CA VAL A 164 7.41 -5.77 -11.88
C VAL A 164 6.42 -4.81 -12.57
N LEU A 165 5.22 -4.60 -12.02
CA LEU A 165 4.26 -3.60 -12.55
C LEU A 165 4.88 -2.20 -12.65
N ALA A 166 5.63 -1.77 -11.64
CA ALA A 166 6.34 -0.49 -11.66
C ALA A 166 7.38 -0.42 -12.79
N LEU A 167 8.16 -1.51 -13.00
CA LEU A 167 9.10 -1.62 -14.12
C LEU A 167 8.38 -1.53 -15.47
N LEU A 168 7.25 -2.25 -15.63
CA LEU A 168 6.47 -2.21 -16.86
C LEU A 168 5.94 -0.80 -17.14
N ALA A 169 5.41 -0.12 -16.13
CA ALA A 169 4.90 1.25 -16.24
C ALA A 169 6.02 2.24 -16.62
N GLU A 170 7.17 2.17 -15.93
CA GLU A 170 8.33 3.02 -16.21
C GLU A 170 8.86 2.82 -17.62
N ARG A 171 9.04 1.57 -18.06
CA ARG A 171 9.59 1.25 -19.37
C ARG A 171 8.64 1.54 -20.52
N ALA A 172 7.33 1.34 -20.33
CA ALA A 172 6.34 1.64 -21.36
C ALA A 172 6.20 3.14 -21.61
N SER A 173 6.17 3.93 -20.54
CA SER A 173 5.99 5.40 -20.62
C SER A 173 7.29 6.18 -20.82
N GLY A 174 8.44 5.59 -20.50
CA GLY A 174 9.74 6.29 -20.44
C GLY A 174 9.85 7.31 -19.29
N THR A 175 8.93 7.29 -18.34
CA THR A 175 8.90 8.19 -17.17
C THR A 175 9.20 7.40 -15.90
N PRO A 176 10.07 7.90 -14.99
CA PRO A 176 10.36 7.21 -13.73
C PRO A 176 9.08 6.88 -12.95
N PHE A 177 8.98 5.68 -12.38
CA PHE A 177 7.78 5.19 -11.71
C PHE A 177 7.26 6.13 -10.61
N HIS A 178 8.16 6.68 -9.79
CA HIS A 178 7.78 7.61 -8.73
C HIS A 178 7.13 8.90 -9.28
N ASP A 179 7.58 9.35 -10.45
CA ASP A 179 6.98 10.50 -11.14
C ASP A 179 5.64 10.15 -11.77
N LEU A 180 5.48 8.92 -12.29
CA LEU A 180 4.19 8.42 -12.79
C LEU A 180 3.14 8.43 -11.69
N VAL A 181 3.45 7.87 -10.51
CA VAL A 181 2.51 7.87 -9.37
C VAL A 181 2.12 9.31 -9.01
N ARG A 182 3.08 10.22 -8.96
CA ARG A 182 2.81 11.63 -8.70
C ARG A 182 1.87 12.24 -9.74
N GLN A 183 2.17 12.05 -11.04
CA GLN A 183 1.47 12.69 -12.15
C GLN A 183 0.07 12.10 -12.39
N TRP A 184 -0.05 10.78 -12.33
CA TRP A 184 -1.28 10.07 -12.69
C TRP A 184 -2.22 9.79 -11.51
N VAL A 185 -1.71 9.82 -10.28
CA VAL A 185 -2.51 9.52 -9.09
C VAL A 185 -2.55 10.70 -8.13
N CYS A 186 -1.39 11.14 -7.63
CA CYS A 186 -1.37 12.13 -6.56
C CYS A 186 -1.89 13.50 -6.99
N GLU A 187 -1.43 14.01 -8.14
CA GLU A 187 -1.86 15.33 -8.66
C GLU A 187 -3.35 15.37 -9.00
N PRO A 188 -3.92 14.41 -9.78
CA PRO A 188 -5.37 14.41 -10.05
C PRO A 188 -6.24 14.23 -8.81
N ALA A 189 -5.74 13.49 -7.81
CA ALA A 189 -6.44 13.31 -6.54
C ALA A 189 -6.33 14.51 -5.61
N GLY A 190 -5.31 15.36 -5.74
CA GLY A 190 -5.00 16.44 -4.80
C GLY A 190 -4.24 15.96 -3.55
N MET A 191 -3.48 14.87 -3.66
CA MET A 191 -2.65 14.30 -2.59
C MET A 191 -1.30 15.03 -2.52
N HIS A 192 -1.23 16.11 -1.79
CA HIS A 192 -0.05 16.98 -1.79
C HIS A 192 1.09 16.50 -0.88
N ASP A 193 0.78 15.67 0.10
CA ASP A 193 1.71 15.16 1.11
C ASP A 193 2.04 13.67 0.92
N THR A 194 1.70 13.10 -0.27
CA THR A 194 2.00 11.70 -0.61
C THR A 194 3.20 11.61 -1.53
N ARG A 195 4.26 10.91 -1.09
CA ARG A 195 5.54 10.82 -1.82
C ARG A 195 6.31 9.55 -1.48
N PHE A 196 7.12 9.08 -2.43
CA PHE A 196 8.17 8.11 -2.17
C PHE A 196 9.39 8.83 -1.58
N LEU A 197 9.41 8.97 -0.25
CA LEU A 197 10.53 9.59 0.47
C LEU A 197 11.69 8.60 0.61
N ARG A 198 12.91 9.13 0.65
CA ARG A 198 14.08 8.34 1.05
C ARG A 198 14.14 8.27 2.58
N SER A 199 14.34 7.08 3.12
CA SER A 199 14.39 6.89 4.58
C SER A 199 15.63 7.49 5.24
N ASP A 200 16.67 7.80 4.43
CA ASP A 200 17.90 8.49 4.87
C ASP A 200 17.85 10.02 4.70
N GLU A 201 16.74 10.56 4.14
CA GLU A 201 16.53 12.01 3.90
C GLU A 201 15.11 12.43 4.29
N LEU A 202 14.55 11.86 5.36
CA LEU A 202 13.16 12.16 5.74
C LEU A 202 12.98 13.64 6.12
N PRO A 203 11.92 14.30 5.61
CA PRO A 203 11.59 15.65 6.05
C PRO A 203 11.07 15.63 7.51
N GLY A 204 11.14 16.79 8.19
CA GLY A 204 10.77 16.89 9.60
C GLY A 204 9.31 16.54 9.94
N ARG A 205 8.42 16.42 8.94
CA ARG A 205 7.03 15.96 9.11
C ARG A 205 6.83 14.46 8.87
N ALA A 206 7.87 13.71 8.48
CA ALA A 206 7.75 12.28 8.26
C ALA A 206 8.08 11.50 9.53
N ALA A 207 7.26 10.51 9.86
CA ALA A 207 7.48 9.64 11.00
C ALA A 207 8.57 8.60 10.70
N LEU A 208 9.44 8.34 11.68
CA LEU A 208 10.31 7.17 11.68
C LEU A 208 9.52 5.92 12.09
N GLY A 209 9.72 4.81 11.37
CA GLY A 209 9.17 3.52 11.75
C GLY A 209 9.99 2.85 12.85
N TYR A 210 9.33 2.21 13.81
CA TYR A 210 9.94 1.54 14.96
C TYR A 210 9.54 0.07 15.02
N LEU A 211 10.53 -0.82 15.22
CA LEU A 211 10.33 -2.27 15.20
C LEU A 211 9.48 -2.81 16.36
N ALA A 212 9.34 -2.01 17.43
CA ALA A 212 8.56 -2.37 18.60
C ALA A 212 7.79 -1.16 19.14
N THR A 213 6.75 -1.43 19.92
CA THR A 213 5.92 -0.40 20.56
C THR A 213 6.75 0.46 21.52
N ASP A 214 7.74 -0.13 22.17
CA ASP A 214 8.72 0.54 23.02
C ASP A 214 10.14 0.46 22.42
N GLY A 215 11.05 1.28 22.92
CA GLY A 215 12.43 1.33 22.43
C GLY A 215 12.64 2.26 21.24
N GLY A 216 13.89 2.33 20.76
CA GLY A 216 14.35 3.31 19.78
C GLY A 216 14.88 2.71 18.46
N ARG A 217 14.79 1.38 18.27
CA ARG A 217 15.24 0.76 17.02
C ARG A 217 14.31 1.12 15.86
N THR A 218 14.85 1.83 14.87
CA THR A 218 14.12 2.19 13.63
C THR A 218 14.22 1.10 12.58
N ASN A 219 13.38 1.18 11.57
CA ASN A 219 13.30 0.25 10.46
C ASN A 219 14.24 0.58 9.28
N ILE A 220 15.11 1.58 9.38
CA ILE A 220 15.92 2.08 8.26
C ILE A 220 16.84 1.04 7.59
N PHE A 221 17.16 -0.04 8.29
CA PHE A 221 17.97 -1.14 7.75
C PHE A 221 17.13 -2.35 7.29
N HIS A 222 15.79 -2.27 7.39
CA HIS A 222 14.90 -3.38 7.10
C HIS A 222 14.16 -3.20 5.76
N LEU A 223 14.04 -1.96 5.31
CA LEU A 223 13.31 -1.59 4.11
C LEU A 223 14.23 -0.95 3.08
N PRO A 224 13.90 -1.03 1.78
CA PRO A 224 14.58 -0.24 0.75
C PRO A 224 14.67 1.22 1.15
N VAL A 225 15.79 1.87 0.83
CA VAL A 225 15.99 3.31 1.15
C VAL A 225 14.90 4.19 0.54
N ARG A 226 14.30 3.74 -0.56
CA ARG A 226 13.14 4.34 -1.19
C ARG A 226 12.18 3.25 -1.64
N GLY A 227 10.91 3.39 -1.30
CA GLY A 227 9.87 2.43 -1.70
C GLY A 227 9.67 2.35 -3.22
N ASN A 228 8.94 1.33 -3.65
CA ASN A 228 8.67 1.07 -5.07
C ASN A 228 7.21 0.61 -5.27
N GLY A 229 6.93 -0.11 -6.35
CA GLY A 229 5.59 -0.57 -6.73
C GLY A 229 4.88 -1.40 -5.67
N ASP A 230 5.59 -2.12 -4.85
CA ASP A 230 5.05 -2.97 -3.78
C ASP A 230 4.79 -2.23 -2.46
N GLY A 231 5.35 -1.02 -2.26
CA GLY A 231 5.10 -0.27 -1.05
C GLY A 231 6.13 0.82 -0.74
N GLY A 232 6.11 1.30 0.51
CA GLY A 232 7.09 2.25 1.02
C GLY A 232 6.83 3.72 0.63
N VAL A 233 5.64 4.06 0.14
CA VAL A 233 5.20 5.44 -0.02
C VAL A 233 4.80 6.02 1.34
N TYR A 234 5.05 7.31 1.54
CA TYR A 234 4.62 8.08 2.70
C TYR A 234 3.39 8.90 2.36
N SER A 235 2.42 8.96 3.27
CA SER A 235 1.16 9.68 3.09
C SER A 235 0.63 10.22 4.42
N THR A 236 -0.40 11.05 4.36
CA THR A 236 -1.21 11.49 5.50
C THR A 236 -2.60 10.85 5.45
N ALA A 237 -3.30 10.79 6.60
CA ALA A 237 -4.68 10.32 6.62
C ALA A 237 -5.61 11.19 5.78
N ALA A 238 -5.31 12.49 5.66
CA ALA A 238 -6.06 13.42 4.82
C ALA A 238 -5.89 13.10 3.32
N ASP A 239 -4.66 12.83 2.86
CA ASP A 239 -4.39 12.46 1.47
C ASP A 239 -5.05 11.14 1.09
N ILE A 240 -5.03 10.16 1.99
CA ILE A 240 -5.71 8.86 1.75
C ILE A 240 -7.23 9.05 1.61
N HIS A 241 -7.85 9.87 2.47
CA HIS A 241 -9.26 10.22 2.31
C HIS A 241 -9.53 10.91 0.97
N THR A 242 -8.68 11.88 0.61
CA THR A 242 -8.79 12.62 -0.66
C THR A 242 -8.64 11.68 -1.87
N MET A 243 -7.74 10.67 -1.78
CA MET A 243 -7.60 9.63 -2.80
C MET A 243 -8.90 8.84 -3.00
N TRP A 244 -9.55 8.39 -1.93
CA TRP A 244 -10.81 7.66 -2.04
C TRP A 244 -11.89 8.53 -2.71
N ALA A 245 -12.05 9.78 -2.26
CA ALA A 245 -13.01 10.71 -2.84
C ALA A 245 -12.71 11.01 -4.32
N ALA A 246 -11.44 11.12 -4.70
CA ALA A 246 -11.03 11.33 -6.10
C ALA A 246 -11.28 10.10 -6.96
N LEU A 247 -10.96 8.91 -6.45
CA LEU A 247 -11.13 7.64 -7.15
C LEU A 247 -12.60 7.38 -7.49
N PHE A 248 -13.48 7.43 -6.50
CA PHE A 248 -14.90 7.16 -6.70
C PHE A 248 -15.64 8.28 -7.45
N ALA A 249 -15.05 9.48 -7.53
CA ALA A 249 -15.51 10.56 -8.42
C ALA A 249 -14.98 10.46 -9.86
N GLY A 250 -14.19 9.43 -10.20
CA GLY A 250 -13.63 9.25 -11.55
C GLY A 250 -12.55 10.27 -11.93
N ARG A 251 -11.86 10.85 -10.96
CA ARG A 251 -10.82 11.89 -11.20
C ARG A 251 -9.42 11.33 -11.43
N ILE A 252 -9.16 10.09 -11.02
CA ILE A 252 -7.87 9.40 -11.21
C ILE A 252 -7.97 8.53 -12.47
N VAL A 253 -8.96 7.67 -12.51
CA VAL A 253 -9.34 6.84 -13.65
C VAL A 253 -10.85 6.94 -13.80
N SER A 254 -11.40 6.62 -14.99
CA SER A 254 -12.85 6.67 -15.21
C SER A 254 -13.62 5.77 -14.27
N THR A 255 -14.90 6.07 -14.04
CA THR A 255 -15.79 5.26 -13.19
C THR A 255 -15.94 3.83 -13.67
N ASP A 256 -15.82 3.59 -14.99
CA ASP A 256 -15.83 2.25 -15.57
C ASP A 256 -14.60 1.46 -15.12
N TRP A 257 -13.43 2.10 -15.10
CA TRP A 257 -12.21 1.50 -14.57
C TRP A 257 -12.28 1.30 -13.06
N VAL A 258 -12.85 2.23 -12.30
CA VAL A 258 -13.09 2.02 -10.87
C VAL A 258 -13.91 0.75 -10.65
N ALA A 259 -15.04 0.59 -11.37
CA ALA A 259 -15.88 -0.60 -11.28
C ALA A 259 -15.12 -1.88 -11.63
N GLU A 260 -14.25 -1.84 -12.64
CA GLU A 260 -13.42 -2.98 -13.03
C GLU A 260 -12.35 -3.32 -11.98
N MET A 261 -11.72 -2.31 -11.37
CA MET A 261 -10.69 -2.50 -10.34
C MET A 261 -11.26 -3.10 -9.05
N VAL A 262 -12.48 -2.70 -8.66
CA VAL A 262 -13.13 -3.22 -7.44
C VAL A 262 -13.99 -4.46 -7.72
N ARG A 263 -14.00 -4.98 -8.94
CA ARG A 263 -14.63 -6.25 -9.26
C ARG A 263 -13.77 -7.42 -8.71
N PRO A 264 -14.34 -8.32 -7.87
CA PRO A 264 -13.58 -9.41 -7.32
C PRO A 264 -12.95 -10.33 -8.40
N ARG A 265 -11.67 -10.59 -8.28
CA ARG A 265 -10.89 -11.56 -9.10
C ARG A 265 -10.61 -12.84 -8.34
N SER A 266 -10.59 -12.76 -7.02
CA SER A 266 -10.34 -13.91 -6.16
C SER A 266 -11.05 -13.75 -4.82
N ASP A 267 -11.52 -14.88 -4.28
CA ASP A 267 -11.84 -15.02 -2.87
C ASP A 267 -10.57 -15.39 -2.10
N VAL A 268 -10.33 -14.75 -0.96
CA VAL A 268 -9.17 -14.99 -0.10
C VAL A 268 -9.67 -15.32 1.32
N PRO A 269 -10.17 -16.55 1.54
CA PRO A 269 -10.81 -16.93 2.81
C PRO A 269 -9.90 -16.82 4.03
N ALA A 270 -8.59 -17.03 3.86
CA ALA A 270 -7.60 -16.89 4.93
C ALA A 270 -7.60 -15.48 5.54
N GLU A 271 -7.86 -14.46 4.71
CA GLU A 271 -7.92 -13.06 5.13
C GLU A 271 -9.36 -12.58 5.40
N SER A 272 -10.37 -13.45 5.21
CA SER A 272 -11.79 -13.05 5.23
C SER A 272 -12.09 -11.89 4.28
N MET A 273 -11.43 -11.83 3.14
CA MET A 273 -11.51 -10.78 2.12
C MET A 273 -11.61 -11.36 0.71
N ARG A 274 -11.81 -10.49 -0.25
CA ARG A 274 -11.68 -10.72 -1.70
C ARG A 274 -10.60 -9.78 -2.24
N TYR A 275 -10.12 -10.02 -3.46
CA TYR A 275 -9.13 -9.17 -4.10
C TYR A 275 -9.57 -8.79 -5.52
N GLY A 276 -9.40 -7.51 -5.87
CA GLY A 276 -9.66 -6.96 -7.20
C GLY A 276 -8.37 -6.72 -7.99
N LEU A 277 -8.24 -5.56 -8.62
CA LEU A 277 -7.02 -5.09 -9.27
C LEU A 277 -6.37 -4.02 -8.37
N GLY A 278 -5.48 -4.44 -7.46
CA GLY A 278 -4.76 -3.54 -6.55
C GLY A 278 -5.44 -3.21 -5.23
N PHE A 279 -6.66 -3.71 -5.01
CA PHE A 279 -7.43 -3.45 -3.81
C PHE A 279 -7.92 -4.73 -3.16
N TRP A 280 -7.81 -4.77 -1.83
CA TRP A 280 -8.58 -5.67 -1.02
C TRP A 280 -10.05 -5.24 -1.02
N LEU A 281 -10.94 -6.21 -0.97
CA LEU A 281 -12.38 -6.00 -0.97
C LEU A 281 -12.97 -6.73 0.22
N HIS A 282 -13.91 -6.09 0.91
CA HIS A 282 -14.61 -6.74 2.00
C HIS A 282 -15.35 -7.99 1.51
N GLN A 283 -15.39 -9.05 2.32
CA GLN A 283 -15.94 -10.34 1.91
C GLN A 283 -17.41 -10.28 1.48
N SER A 284 -18.23 -9.47 2.16
CA SER A 284 -19.69 -9.44 2.00
C SER A 284 -20.28 -8.05 1.73
N ARG A 285 -19.45 -6.99 1.71
CA ARG A 285 -19.89 -5.60 1.50
C ARG A 285 -19.15 -4.96 0.35
N GLU A 286 -19.61 -3.80 -0.09
CA GLU A 286 -19.00 -3.00 -1.16
C GLU A 286 -17.74 -2.23 -0.70
N ALA A 287 -17.30 -2.43 0.53
CA ALA A 287 -16.16 -1.71 1.09
C ALA A 287 -14.85 -2.15 0.43
N VAL A 288 -14.05 -1.16 0.09
CA VAL A 288 -12.72 -1.27 -0.55
C VAL A 288 -11.64 -0.93 0.47
N ILE A 289 -10.56 -1.68 0.46
CA ILE A 289 -9.56 -1.66 1.53
C ILE A 289 -8.16 -1.51 0.95
N LEU A 290 -7.38 -0.62 1.53
CA LEU A 290 -5.93 -0.60 1.42
C LEU A 290 -5.34 -1.03 2.76
N GLU A 291 -4.38 -1.93 2.71
CA GLU A 291 -3.71 -2.45 3.89
C GLU A 291 -2.21 -2.54 3.67
N GLY A 292 -1.43 -2.28 4.70
CA GLY A 292 0.01 -2.36 4.66
C GLY A 292 0.60 -2.79 5.99
N TYR A 293 1.51 -3.75 5.91
CA TYR A 293 2.25 -4.29 7.03
C TYR A 293 3.71 -4.43 6.63
N ASP A 294 4.60 -3.87 7.43
CA ASP A 294 6.03 -3.96 7.20
C ASP A 294 6.80 -3.71 8.51
N ALA A 295 8.11 -3.91 8.50
CA ALA A 295 8.95 -3.59 9.64
C ALA A 295 8.76 -2.12 10.07
N GLY A 296 8.23 -1.90 11.27
CA GLY A 296 7.96 -0.57 11.80
C GLY A 296 6.80 0.19 11.14
N VAL A 297 5.94 -0.48 10.40
CA VAL A 297 4.81 0.13 9.68
C VAL A 297 3.57 -0.74 9.77
N SER A 298 2.45 -0.17 10.15
CA SER A 298 1.13 -0.77 9.94
C SER A 298 0.13 0.28 9.51
N PHE A 299 -0.69 -0.07 8.53
CA PHE A 299 -1.63 0.82 7.87
C PHE A 299 -2.87 0.07 7.45
N ARG A 300 -4.04 0.66 7.65
CA ARG A 300 -5.28 0.24 7.02
C ARG A 300 -6.17 1.44 6.74
N SER A 301 -6.74 1.48 5.54
CA SER A 301 -7.81 2.39 5.18
C SER A 301 -8.95 1.62 4.54
N VAL A 302 -10.15 1.88 5.01
CA VAL A 302 -11.40 1.28 4.50
C VAL A 302 -12.31 2.39 4.00
N HIS A 303 -12.83 2.23 2.80
CA HIS A 303 -13.83 3.10 2.20
C HIS A 303 -15.08 2.28 1.88
N ASP A 304 -16.18 2.60 2.51
CA ASP A 304 -17.50 2.03 2.21
C ASP A 304 -18.34 3.06 1.44
N PRO A 305 -18.43 2.96 0.10
CA PRO A 305 -19.14 3.93 -0.71
C PRO A 305 -20.67 3.88 -0.49
N VAL A 306 -21.20 2.76 0.00
CA VAL A 306 -22.65 2.59 0.28
C VAL A 306 -22.99 3.10 1.67
N GLY A 307 -22.19 2.74 2.67
CA GLY A 307 -22.33 3.20 4.05
C GLY A 307 -21.91 4.66 4.26
N GLY A 308 -21.19 5.24 3.29
CA GLY A 308 -20.68 6.61 3.36
C GLY A 308 -19.63 6.81 4.47
N VAL A 309 -18.90 5.75 4.83
CA VAL A 309 -17.88 5.78 5.89
C VAL A 309 -16.52 5.53 5.31
N THR A 310 -15.57 6.36 5.70
CA THR A 310 -14.14 6.11 5.43
C THR A 310 -13.38 6.19 6.75
N TYR A 311 -12.54 5.19 7.03
CA TYR A 311 -11.59 5.34 8.12
C TYR A 311 -10.18 5.01 7.66
N THR A 312 -9.20 5.66 8.29
CA THR A 312 -7.78 5.48 8.02
C THR A 312 -7.00 5.44 9.33
N VAL A 313 -6.20 4.41 9.50
CA VAL A 313 -5.28 4.24 10.64
C VAL A 313 -3.87 4.09 10.10
N LEU A 314 -2.99 4.97 10.54
CA LEU A 314 -1.57 5.00 10.21
C LEU A 314 -0.77 4.80 11.50
N SER A 315 0.18 3.88 11.52
CA SER A 315 1.05 3.67 12.68
C SER A 315 2.52 3.53 12.27
N ASN A 316 3.40 4.06 13.09
CA ASN A 316 4.85 3.90 12.94
C ASN A 316 5.43 2.75 13.78
N THR A 317 4.63 1.71 13.99
CA THR A 317 5.07 0.42 14.53
C THR A 317 4.43 -0.72 13.74
N SER A 318 5.06 -1.90 13.69
CA SER A 318 4.57 -3.02 12.89
C SER A 318 3.14 -3.46 13.27
N ASP A 319 2.78 -3.43 14.55
CA ASP A 319 1.50 -3.97 15.01
C ASP A 319 0.50 -2.91 15.50
N GLY A 320 0.89 -1.62 15.49
CA GLY A 320 0.13 -0.56 16.16
C GLY A 320 -1.27 -0.32 15.58
N ALA A 321 -1.44 -0.42 14.27
CA ALA A 321 -2.74 -0.16 13.64
C ALA A 321 -3.81 -1.21 13.98
N TRP A 322 -3.43 -2.47 14.17
CA TRP A 322 -4.37 -3.58 14.21
C TRP A 322 -5.40 -3.55 15.36
N PRO A 323 -5.06 -3.18 16.61
CA PRO A 323 -6.06 -3.02 17.65
C PRO A 323 -7.11 -1.94 17.33
N ILE A 324 -6.65 -0.81 16.76
CA ILE A 324 -7.53 0.30 16.39
C ILE A 324 -8.44 -0.09 15.22
N THR A 325 -7.90 -0.73 14.18
CA THR A 325 -8.69 -1.14 13.01
C THR A 325 -9.76 -2.16 13.39
N ARG A 326 -9.42 -3.18 14.21
CA ARG A 326 -10.42 -4.13 14.72
C ARG A 326 -11.53 -3.46 15.53
N HIS A 327 -11.18 -2.45 16.32
CA HIS A 327 -12.16 -1.69 17.07
C HIS A 327 -13.10 -0.90 16.15
N LEU A 328 -12.53 -0.17 15.16
CA LEU A 328 -13.30 0.59 14.18
C LEU A 328 -14.17 -0.33 13.30
N ASP A 329 -13.66 -1.49 12.88
CA ASP A 329 -14.45 -2.48 12.14
C ASP A 329 -15.70 -2.90 12.94
N SER A 330 -15.54 -3.16 14.25
CA SER A 330 -16.64 -3.55 15.11
C SER A 330 -17.66 -2.42 15.36
N LEU A 331 -17.19 -1.16 15.34
CA LEU A 331 -18.01 0.03 15.67
C LEU A 331 -18.74 0.60 14.44
N LEU A 332 -18.04 0.67 13.31
CA LEU A 332 -18.50 1.38 12.11
C LEU A 332 -19.17 0.46 11.09
N THR A 333 -19.06 -0.85 11.29
CA THR A 333 -19.51 -1.85 10.33
C THR A 333 -20.38 -2.92 11.03
N PRO A 334 -21.56 -2.54 11.53
CA PRO A 334 -22.47 -3.46 12.23
C PRO A 334 -23.02 -4.58 11.33
#